data_9b0b9998a06e845074e664823b2832fb
#
_entry.id   9b0b9998a06e845074e664823b2832fb
#
_cell.length_a   1.000
_cell.length_b   1.000
_cell.length_c   1.000
_cell.angle_alpha   90.00
_cell.angle_beta   90.00
_cell.angle_gamma   90.00
#
_symmetry.space_group_name_H-M   'P 1'
#
loop_
_entity.id
_entity.type
_entity.pdbx_description
1 polymer ?
#
loop_
_entity_poly.entity_id
_entity_poly.type
_entity_poly.pdbx_seq_one_letter_code
_entity_poly.pdbx_strand_id
1 'polypeptide(L)'
;QMAPKTTMQGAALVGRGEAEIGLQQVSELLPIENTTFVGAIPNDVQYVTTYTAAVLAASSNVDAARRLIAFLSSDAAAAAIARSGMEPAGRVPPAPK
;
A
#
# COMPACT_ATOMS: atom_id res chain seq x y z
N GLN A 1 -10.76 -18.54 -17.69
CA GLN A 1 -10.03 -17.54 -18.50
C GLN A 1 -8.80 -17.13 -17.72
N MET A 2 -7.62 -17.42 -18.24
CA MET A 2 -6.38 -16.95 -17.62
C MET A 2 -6.27 -15.44 -17.84
N ALA A 3 -6.11 -14.70 -16.74
CA ALA A 3 -5.79 -13.29 -16.84
C ALA A 3 -4.50 -13.09 -17.65
N PRO A 4 -4.42 -12.10 -18.53
CA PRO A 4 -3.19 -11.85 -19.26
C PRO A 4 -2.04 -11.58 -18.30
N LYS A 5 -0.91 -12.25 -18.48
CA LYS A 5 0.30 -11.93 -17.73
C LYS A 5 0.78 -10.55 -18.13
N THR A 6 0.70 -9.62 -17.22
CA THR A 6 1.21 -8.26 -17.43
C THR A 6 2.14 -7.87 -16.29
N THR A 7 3.19 -7.14 -16.62
CA THR A 7 4.04 -6.47 -15.63
C THR A 7 3.49 -5.10 -15.23
N MET A 8 2.43 -4.65 -15.90
CA MET A 8 1.79 -3.40 -15.59
C MET A 8 0.81 -3.56 -14.41
N GLN A 9 0.74 -2.53 -13.61
CA GLN A 9 -0.24 -2.45 -12.54
C GLN A 9 -1.66 -2.43 -13.11
N GLY A 10 -2.56 -3.25 -12.53
CA GLY A 10 -3.93 -3.39 -13.02
C GLY A 10 -4.71 -2.09 -13.08
N ALA A 11 -4.49 -1.19 -12.12
CA ALA A 11 -5.14 0.12 -12.10
C ALA A 11 -4.78 0.98 -13.32
N ALA A 12 -3.53 0.90 -13.80
CA ALA A 12 -3.10 1.63 -15.00
C ALA A 12 -3.82 1.13 -16.27
N LEU A 13 -4.10 -0.16 -16.35
CA LEU A 13 -4.87 -0.73 -17.45
C LEU A 13 -6.30 -0.22 -17.47
N VAL A 14 -6.94 -0.12 -16.30
CA VAL A 14 -8.28 0.45 -16.16
C VAL A 14 -8.28 1.93 -16.57
N GLY A 15 -7.31 2.71 -16.08
CA GLY A 15 -7.19 4.13 -16.41
C GLY A 15 -6.99 4.40 -17.91
N ARG A 16 -6.42 3.46 -18.65
CA ARG A 16 -6.23 3.56 -20.11
C ARG A 16 -7.40 2.96 -20.92
N GLY A 17 -8.41 2.45 -20.25
CA GLY A 17 -9.55 1.83 -20.91
C GLY A 17 -9.31 0.43 -21.47
N GLU A 18 -8.22 -0.22 -21.06
CA GLU A 18 -7.86 -1.57 -21.50
C GLU A 18 -8.50 -2.67 -20.65
N ALA A 19 -9.04 -2.31 -19.49
CA ALA A 19 -9.80 -3.19 -18.61
C ALA A 19 -10.94 -2.42 -17.95
N GLU A 20 -12.03 -3.10 -17.65
CA GLU A 20 -13.22 -2.49 -17.03
C GLU A 20 -13.09 -2.41 -15.52
N ILE A 21 -12.42 -3.40 -14.91
CA ILE A 21 -12.27 -3.54 -13.46
C ILE A 21 -10.82 -3.95 -13.15
N GLY A 22 -10.27 -3.39 -12.09
CA GLY A 22 -8.97 -3.76 -11.55
C GLY A 22 -9.02 -3.92 -10.04
N LEU A 23 -8.25 -4.86 -9.52
CA LEU A 23 -8.07 -5.10 -8.09
C LEU A 23 -6.61 -4.86 -7.74
N GLN A 24 -6.39 -4.01 -6.76
CA GLN A 24 -5.05 -3.64 -6.32
C GLN A 24 -5.10 -3.04 -4.91
N GLN A 25 -3.97 -2.83 -4.27
CA GLN A 25 -3.93 -2.15 -2.98
C GLN A 25 -4.48 -0.72 -3.10
N VAL A 26 -5.17 -0.24 -2.07
CA VAL A 26 -5.80 1.08 -2.09
C VAL A 26 -4.80 2.19 -2.38
N SER A 27 -3.59 2.12 -1.79
CA SER A 27 -2.53 3.11 -2.02
C SER A 27 -2.03 3.16 -3.46
N GLU A 28 -2.20 2.08 -4.21
CA GLU A 28 -1.83 2.00 -5.62
C GLU A 28 -2.97 2.39 -6.55
N LEU A 29 -4.21 2.32 -6.07
CA LEU A 29 -5.40 2.70 -6.83
C LEU A 29 -5.66 4.21 -6.81
N LEU A 30 -5.53 4.84 -5.64
CA LEU A 30 -5.91 6.24 -5.44
C LEU A 30 -5.21 7.25 -6.37
N PRO A 31 -3.91 7.11 -6.70
CA PRO A 31 -3.23 8.08 -7.55
C PRO A 31 -3.50 7.90 -9.06
N ILE A 32 -4.20 6.86 -9.47
CA ILE A 32 -4.42 6.58 -10.90
C ILE A 32 -5.56 7.42 -11.45
N GLU A 33 -5.26 8.21 -12.47
CA GLU A 33 -6.25 9.02 -13.17
C GLU A 33 -7.23 8.17 -14.00
N ASN A 34 -8.41 8.73 -14.27
CA ASN A 34 -9.46 8.10 -15.06
C ASN A 34 -9.97 6.77 -14.50
N THR A 35 -9.87 6.60 -13.18
CA THR A 35 -10.43 5.46 -12.46
C THR A 35 -11.36 5.94 -11.36
N THR A 36 -12.33 5.12 -11.01
CA THR A 36 -13.19 5.34 -9.85
C THR A 36 -12.92 4.28 -8.81
N PHE A 37 -12.53 4.70 -7.61
CA PHE A 37 -12.37 3.79 -6.48
C PHE A 37 -13.75 3.41 -5.94
N VAL A 38 -14.11 2.14 -6.07
CA VAL A 38 -15.43 1.64 -5.68
C VAL A 38 -15.49 1.26 -4.20
N GLY A 39 -14.41 0.75 -3.66
CA GLY A 39 -14.34 0.33 -2.27
C GLY A 39 -13.37 -0.81 -2.03
N ALA A 40 -13.26 -1.23 -0.77
CA ALA A 40 -12.47 -2.38 -0.39
C ALA A 40 -13.27 -3.67 -0.64
N ILE A 41 -12.56 -4.77 -0.92
CA ILE A 41 -13.17 -6.10 -0.97
C ILE A 41 -13.63 -6.52 0.44
N PRO A 42 -14.63 -7.42 0.56
CA PRO A 42 -15.14 -7.84 1.85
C PRO A 42 -14.06 -8.41 2.78
N ASN A 43 -14.21 -8.16 4.08
CA ASN A 43 -13.21 -8.56 5.08
C ASN A 43 -12.94 -10.07 5.13
N ASP A 44 -13.91 -10.89 4.84
CA ASP A 44 -13.78 -12.35 4.84
C ASP A 44 -12.90 -12.89 3.71
N VAL A 45 -12.66 -12.10 2.67
CA VAL A 45 -11.73 -12.44 1.57
C VAL A 45 -10.57 -11.45 1.46
N GLN A 46 -10.42 -10.56 2.43
CA GLN A 46 -9.37 -9.56 2.47
C GLN A 46 -8.05 -10.16 2.97
N TYR A 47 -6.96 -9.85 2.28
CA TYR A 47 -5.61 -10.09 2.77
C TYR A 47 -4.94 -8.76 3.08
N VAL A 48 -4.57 -8.56 4.34
CA VAL A 48 -3.88 -7.34 4.77
C VAL A 48 -2.37 -7.55 4.66
N THR A 49 -1.73 -6.75 3.82
CA THR A 49 -0.27 -6.75 3.68
C THR A 49 0.32 -5.73 4.66
N THR A 50 1.21 -6.19 5.54
CA THR A 50 1.94 -5.31 6.45
C THR A 50 3.30 -4.97 5.85
N TYR A 51 3.56 -3.69 5.67
CA TYR A 51 4.86 -3.20 5.22
C TYR A 51 5.76 -2.94 6.41
N THR A 52 6.98 -3.43 6.34
CA THR A 52 8.00 -3.23 7.37
C THR A 52 9.25 -2.64 6.76
N ALA A 53 9.98 -1.88 7.55
CA ALA A 53 11.26 -1.31 7.16
C ALA A 53 12.37 -1.83 8.07
N ALA A 54 13.55 -2.01 7.49
CA ALA A 54 14.74 -2.42 8.23
C ALA A 54 15.96 -1.63 7.75
N VAL A 55 16.91 -1.46 8.63
CA VAL A 55 18.20 -0.84 8.30
C VAL A 55 19.17 -1.91 7.85
N LEU A 56 19.80 -1.71 6.70
CA LEU A 56 20.87 -2.61 6.24
C LEU A 56 22.09 -2.49 7.13
N ALA A 57 22.65 -3.62 7.57
CA ALA A 57 23.84 -3.65 8.43
C ALA A 57 25.05 -2.96 7.80
N ALA A 58 25.19 -3.03 6.48
CA ALA A 58 26.28 -2.41 5.73
C ALA A 58 26.04 -0.95 5.34
N SER A 59 24.93 -0.35 5.78
CA SER A 59 24.62 1.04 5.45
C SER A 59 25.61 2.01 6.07
N SER A 60 26.03 3.01 5.29
CA SER A 60 26.80 4.15 5.81
C SER A 60 25.93 5.24 6.46
N ASN A 61 24.59 5.07 6.44
CA ASN A 61 23.62 6.06 6.91
C ASN A 61 22.67 5.47 7.96
N VAL A 62 23.17 4.65 8.88
CA VAL A 62 22.34 3.92 9.85
C VAL A 62 21.51 4.88 10.71
N ASP A 63 22.12 5.95 11.23
CA ASP A 63 21.41 6.90 12.10
C ASP A 63 20.30 7.66 11.36
N ALA A 64 20.56 8.06 10.13
CA ALA A 64 19.56 8.71 9.28
C ALA A 64 18.40 7.75 8.96
N ALA A 65 18.71 6.50 8.65
CA ALA A 65 17.71 5.47 8.37
C ALA A 65 16.83 5.19 9.60
N ARG A 66 17.43 5.09 10.79
CA ARG A 66 16.67 4.92 12.04
C ARG A 66 15.74 6.10 12.32
N ARG A 67 16.21 7.33 12.09
CA ARG A 67 15.39 8.53 12.25
C ARG A 67 14.20 8.54 11.29
N LEU A 68 14.41 8.12 10.05
CA LEU A 68 13.33 8.00 9.08
C LEU A 68 12.27 6.96 9.51
N ILE A 69 12.72 5.78 9.94
CA ILE A 69 11.82 4.73 10.43
C ILE A 69 11.03 5.21 11.64
N ALA A 70 11.69 5.86 12.61
CA ALA A 70 11.04 6.43 13.78
C ALA A 70 10.01 7.50 13.40
N PHE A 71 10.31 8.35 12.42
CA PHE A 71 9.35 9.35 11.92
C PHE A 71 8.15 8.68 11.26
N LEU A 72 8.36 7.68 10.41
CA LEU A 72 7.27 6.96 9.74
C LEU A 72 6.35 6.22 10.74
N SER A 73 6.88 5.86 11.91
CA SER A 73 6.10 5.22 12.98
C SER A 73 5.44 6.24 13.92
N SER A 74 5.67 7.53 13.72
CA SER A 74 5.18 8.59 14.60
C SER A 74 3.76 9.04 14.26
N ASP A 75 3.11 9.70 15.21
CA ASP A 75 1.80 10.31 14.97
C ASP A 75 1.85 11.42 13.92
N ALA A 76 2.98 12.10 13.78
CA ALA A 76 3.16 13.14 12.76
C ALA A 76 3.05 12.59 11.34
N ALA A 77 3.49 11.35 11.11
CA ALA A 77 3.39 10.69 9.80
C ALA A 77 2.03 10.00 9.57
N ALA A 78 1.28 9.73 10.63
CA ALA A 78 0.05 8.92 10.57
C ALA A 78 -0.99 9.50 9.60
N ALA A 79 -1.17 10.82 9.58
CA ALA A 79 -2.12 11.48 8.68
C ALA A 79 -1.73 11.34 7.21
N ALA A 80 -0.45 11.44 6.89
CA ALA A 80 0.05 11.26 5.53
C ALA A 80 -0.09 9.81 5.07
N ILE A 81 0.20 8.86 5.95
CA ILE A 81 0.03 7.42 5.67
C ILE A 81 -1.46 7.11 5.39
N ALA A 82 -2.36 7.62 6.22
CA ALA A 82 -3.80 7.42 6.02
C ALA A 82 -4.28 8.03 4.69
N ARG A 83 -3.81 9.23 4.34
CA ARG A 83 -4.15 9.86 3.06
C ARG A 83 -3.65 9.08 1.84
N SER A 84 -2.57 8.33 1.99
CA SER A 84 -2.05 7.48 0.91
C SER A 84 -2.88 6.21 0.69
N GLY A 85 -3.88 5.93 1.53
CA GLY A 85 -4.69 4.73 1.47
C GLY A 85 -4.15 3.57 2.30
N MET A 86 -3.16 3.81 3.14
CA MET A 86 -2.59 2.83 4.07
C MET A 86 -3.03 3.13 5.50
N GLU A 87 -2.91 2.15 6.38
CA GLU A 87 -3.18 2.32 7.81
C GLU A 87 -1.87 2.30 8.60
N PRO A 88 -1.68 3.23 9.57
CA PRO A 88 -0.52 3.19 10.45
C PRO A 88 -0.47 1.87 11.24
N ALA A 89 0.69 1.21 11.27
CA ALA A 89 0.84 -0.13 11.86
C ALA A 89 0.51 -0.20 13.36
N GLY A 90 0.71 0.87 14.11
CA GLY A 90 0.38 0.92 15.53
C GLY A 90 -1.12 0.86 15.85
N ARG A 91 -1.98 0.89 14.84
CA ARG A 91 -3.44 0.83 14.98
C ARG A 91 -4.05 -0.43 14.38
N VAL A 92 -3.23 -1.26 13.76
CA VAL A 92 -3.69 -2.56 13.26
C VAL A 92 -3.66 -3.56 14.42
N PRO A 93 -4.79 -4.19 14.77
CA PRO A 93 -4.76 -5.26 15.74
C PRO A 93 -3.77 -6.33 15.30
N PRO A 94 -3.01 -6.93 16.23
CA PRO A 94 -2.13 -8.03 15.86
C PRO A 94 -2.96 -9.13 15.19
N ALA A 95 -2.40 -9.69 14.11
CA ALA A 95 -3.03 -10.81 13.44
C ALA A 95 -3.30 -11.94 14.44
N PRO A 96 -4.45 -12.61 14.40
CA PRO A 96 -4.70 -13.76 15.26
C PRO A 96 -3.61 -14.81 15.05
N LYS A 97 -3.06 -15.26 16.16
CA LYS A 97 -2.02 -16.31 16.14
C LYS A 97 -2.59 -17.62 15.63
#